data_042ed0d2b02655e000cd32ff0bda7e9b
#
_entry.id   042ed0d2b02655e000cd32ff0bda7e9b
#
_cell.length_a   1.000
_cell.length_b   1.000
_cell.length_c   1.000
_cell.angle_alpha   90.00
_cell.angle_beta   90.00
_cell.angle_gamma   90.00
#
_symmetry.space_group_name_H-M   'P 1'
#
loop_
_entity.id
_entity.type
_entity.pdbx_description
1 polymer ?
#
loop_
_entity_poly.entity_id
_entity_poly.type
_entity_poly.pdbx_seq_one_letter_code
_entity_poly.pdbx_strand_id
1 'polypeptide(L)'
;MTVTTYKWTIDHYHRAIDAGLFDDQPVELLEGDLIVMPPEREPHAYYNSEVGDYLRRLLGSRAKVREAHPITLGNDSEPIPDLAIVRPLGRAYLEHHPYPSEIFWLIEFSYTTLAKDLNEKKRAYAQAGILEYWVINLKDNQLNVFKDLKDGAYTTTDLLSSGLVNPQSFNDLKLDVRKLLAP
;
A
#
# COMPACT_ATOMS: atom_id res chain seq x y z
N MET A 1 36.44 -9.29 0.37
CA MET A 1 35.49 -9.70 -0.70
C MET A 1 34.17 -9.01 -0.41
N THR A 2 33.64 -8.28 -1.38
CA THR A 2 32.30 -7.68 -1.25
C THR A 2 31.29 -8.74 -1.67
N VAL A 3 30.36 -9.07 -0.77
CA VAL A 3 29.25 -9.98 -1.11
C VAL A 3 28.22 -9.15 -1.87
N THR A 4 27.89 -9.56 -3.08
CA THR A 4 26.81 -8.98 -3.89
C THR A 4 25.62 -9.93 -3.82
N THR A 5 24.48 -9.46 -3.31
CA THR A 5 23.23 -10.23 -3.32
C THR A 5 22.56 -10.12 -4.69
N TYR A 6 21.92 -11.20 -5.12
CA TYR A 6 21.09 -11.17 -6.31
C TYR A 6 19.79 -10.42 -6.01
N LYS A 7 19.40 -9.50 -6.91
CA LYS A 7 18.14 -8.79 -6.82
C LYS A 7 17.19 -9.27 -7.91
N TRP A 8 15.96 -9.55 -7.53
CA TRP A 8 14.92 -9.97 -8.45
C TRP A 8 14.38 -8.79 -9.26
N THR A 9 14.02 -9.08 -10.50
CA THR A 9 13.20 -8.19 -11.33
C THR A 9 11.78 -8.72 -11.37
N ILE A 10 10.81 -7.88 -11.77
CA ILE A 10 9.41 -8.29 -11.94
C ILE A 10 9.32 -9.45 -12.94
N ASP A 11 10.07 -9.43 -14.05
CA ASP A 11 10.07 -10.53 -15.03
C ASP A 11 10.51 -11.87 -14.42
N HIS A 12 11.59 -11.86 -13.61
CA HIS A 12 12.03 -13.08 -12.91
C HIS A 12 11.04 -13.53 -11.84
N TYR A 13 10.43 -12.58 -11.14
CA TYR A 13 9.41 -12.85 -10.13
C TYR A 13 8.17 -13.49 -10.75
N HIS A 14 7.64 -12.95 -11.85
CA HIS A 14 6.49 -13.52 -12.55
C HIS A 14 6.79 -14.92 -13.10
N ARG A 15 7.96 -15.13 -13.70
CA ARG A 15 8.36 -16.48 -14.14
C ARG A 15 8.41 -17.49 -12.99
N ALA A 16 8.85 -17.06 -11.80
CA ALA A 16 8.87 -17.92 -10.63
C ALA A 16 7.46 -18.25 -10.13
N ILE A 17 6.54 -17.26 -10.16
CA ILE A 17 5.10 -17.47 -9.87
C ILE A 17 4.51 -18.46 -10.88
N ASP A 18 4.70 -18.25 -12.18
CA ASP A 18 4.18 -19.11 -13.24
C ASP A 18 4.70 -20.54 -13.15
N ALA A 19 5.90 -20.71 -12.59
CA ALA A 19 6.51 -22.02 -12.34
C ALA A 19 6.07 -22.66 -11.00
N GLY A 20 5.18 -22.00 -10.22
CA GLY A 20 4.67 -22.51 -8.95
C GLY A 20 5.67 -22.48 -7.79
N LEU A 21 6.76 -21.66 -7.88
CA LEU A 21 7.79 -21.64 -6.84
C LEU A 21 7.28 -21.12 -5.49
N PHE A 22 6.20 -20.37 -5.47
CA PHE A 22 5.66 -19.72 -4.28
C PHE A 22 4.26 -20.21 -3.89
N ASP A 23 3.79 -21.34 -4.46
CA ASP A 23 2.44 -21.86 -4.20
C ASP A 23 2.19 -22.15 -2.72
N ASP A 24 3.21 -22.65 -2.00
CA ASP A 24 3.14 -22.96 -0.58
C ASP A 24 3.46 -21.78 0.33
N GLN A 25 4.01 -20.69 -0.20
CA GLN A 25 4.46 -19.55 0.60
C GLN A 25 4.33 -18.24 -0.18
N PRO A 26 3.19 -17.53 -0.06
CA PRO A 26 2.99 -16.25 -0.71
C PRO A 26 4.09 -15.24 -0.38
N VAL A 27 4.57 -14.54 -1.39
CA VAL A 27 5.62 -13.52 -1.29
C VAL A 27 5.21 -12.27 -2.06
N GLU A 28 5.73 -11.12 -1.65
CA GLU A 28 5.72 -9.88 -2.44
C GLU A 28 7.14 -9.52 -2.86
N LEU A 29 7.30 -8.80 -3.97
CA LEU A 29 8.58 -8.29 -4.42
C LEU A 29 8.74 -6.82 -3.99
N LEU A 30 9.82 -6.49 -3.26
CA LEU A 30 10.10 -5.12 -2.82
C LEU A 30 11.60 -4.82 -2.95
N GLU A 31 11.95 -3.83 -3.76
CA GLU A 31 13.35 -3.42 -4.03
C GLU A 31 14.26 -4.61 -4.41
N GLY A 32 13.70 -5.56 -5.16
CA GLY A 32 14.37 -6.78 -5.61
C GLY A 32 14.51 -7.87 -4.56
N ASP A 33 13.94 -7.72 -3.38
CA ASP A 33 13.88 -8.74 -2.33
C ASP A 33 12.52 -9.43 -2.32
N LEU A 34 12.50 -10.75 -2.15
CA LEU A 34 11.28 -11.52 -1.93
C LEU A 34 10.95 -11.50 -0.44
N ILE A 35 9.79 -10.93 -0.12
CA ILE A 35 9.32 -10.80 1.25
C ILE A 35 8.18 -11.77 1.48
N VAL A 36 8.35 -12.67 2.43
CA VAL A 36 7.31 -13.63 2.82
C VAL A 36 6.12 -12.88 3.43
N MET A 37 4.94 -13.20 2.94
CA MET A 37 3.69 -12.67 3.48
C MET A 37 3.16 -13.63 4.55
N PRO A 38 3.01 -13.16 5.80
CA PRO A 38 2.38 -13.99 6.83
C PRO A 38 0.90 -14.17 6.53
N PRO A 39 0.27 -15.26 7.01
CA PRO A 39 -1.17 -15.40 6.90
C PRO A 39 -1.91 -14.23 7.56
N GLU A 40 -2.92 -13.74 6.86
CA GLU A 40 -3.78 -12.67 7.38
C GLU A 40 -4.54 -13.16 8.63
N ARG A 41 -4.62 -12.31 9.64
CA ARG A 41 -5.35 -12.55 10.88
C ARG A 41 -6.68 -11.80 10.90
N GLU A 42 -7.62 -12.30 11.69
CA GLU A 42 -9.00 -11.81 11.77
C GLU A 42 -9.11 -10.30 12.03
N PRO A 43 -8.35 -9.68 12.96
CA PRO A 43 -8.42 -8.24 13.13
C PRO A 43 -7.99 -7.46 11.90
N HIS A 44 -6.93 -7.91 11.21
CA HIS A 44 -6.44 -7.27 10.00
C HIS A 44 -7.47 -7.35 8.88
N ALA A 45 -8.02 -8.54 8.60
CA ALA A 45 -9.08 -8.75 7.62
C ALA A 45 -10.32 -7.87 7.90
N TYR A 46 -10.73 -7.75 9.17
CA TYR A 46 -11.83 -6.90 9.59
C TYR A 46 -11.58 -5.42 9.25
N TYR A 47 -10.42 -4.88 9.66
CA TYR A 47 -10.09 -3.48 9.38
C TYR A 47 -9.97 -3.21 7.87
N ASN A 48 -9.33 -4.11 7.13
CA ASN A 48 -9.17 -3.99 5.69
C ASN A 48 -10.54 -3.88 5.00
N SER A 49 -11.46 -4.78 5.32
CA SER A 49 -12.81 -4.81 4.74
C SER A 49 -13.64 -3.56 5.12
N GLU A 50 -13.73 -3.23 6.41
CA GLU A 50 -14.58 -2.13 6.88
C GLU A 50 -14.09 -0.76 6.41
N VAL A 51 -12.76 -0.52 6.45
CA VAL A 51 -12.18 0.72 5.94
C VAL A 51 -12.29 0.76 4.42
N GLY A 52 -12.09 -0.37 3.72
CA GLY A 52 -12.31 -0.49 2.29
C GLY A 52 -13.72 -0.08 1.90
N ASP A 53 -14.73 -0.59 2.58
CA ASP A 53 -16.15 -0.26 2.35
C ASP A 53 -16.48 1.20 2.69
N TYR A 54 -15.91 1.72 3.78
CA TYR A 54 -16.06 3.14 4.12
C TYR A 54 -15.53 4.05 3.02
N LEU A 55 -14.33 3.75 2.50
CA LEU A 55 -13.72 4.51 1.40
C LEU A 55 -14.51 4.37 0.09
N ARG A 56 -14.99 3.17 -0.25
CA ARG A 56 -15.83 2.96 -1.46
C ARG A 56 -17.08 3.81 -1.43
N ARG A 57 -17.76 3.88 -0.28
CA ARG A 57 -18.98 4.72 -0.13
C ARG A 57 -18.69 6.19 -0.34
N LEU A 58 -17.56 6.69 0.18
CA LEU A 58 -17.21 8.11 0.08
C LEU A 58 -16.65 8.51 -1.28
N LEU A 59 -15.88 7.65 -1.91
CA LEU A 59 -15.23 7.92 -3.19
C LEU A 59 -16.18 7.72 -4.38
N GLY A 60 -17.13 6.79 -4.27
CA GLY A 60 -18.04 6.45 -5.36
C GLY A 60 -17.30 6.08 -6.63
N SER A 61 -17.66 6.71 -7.76
CA SER A 61 -17.02 6.48 -9.05
C SER A 61 -15.71 7.26 -9.28
N ARG A 62 -15.30 8.11 -8.34
CA ARG A 62 -14.08 8.95 -8.46
C ARG A 62 -12.79 8.16 -8.38
N ALA A 63 -12.81 7.04 -7.66
CA ALA A 63 -11.67 6.15 -7.51
C ALA A 63 -12.12 4.70 -7.37
N LYS A 64 -11.18 3.78 -7.61
CA LYS A 64 -11.34 2.35 -7.32
C LYS A 64 -10.53 2.02 -6.07
N VAL A 65 -11.17 1.42 -5.07
CA VAL A 65 -10.48 0.83 -3.91
C VAL A 65 -10.15 -0.63 -4.25
N ARG A 66 -8.87 -0.98 -4.21
CA ARG A 66 -8.35 -2.35 -4.38
C ARG A 66 -7.84 -2.83 -3.02
N GLU A 67 -8.23 -4.04 -2.63
CA GLU A 67 -7.83 -4.67 -1.37
C GLU A 67 -6.85 -5.80 -1.66
N ALA A 68 -5.71 -5.83 -0.98
CA ALA A 68 -4.73 -6.92 -1.03
C ALA A 68 -4.40 -7.35 -2.48
N HIS A 69 -4.26 -6.41 -3.38
CA HIS A 69 -3.88 -6.66 -4.76
C HIS A 69 -2.57 -5.96 -5.12
N PRO A 70 -1.71 -6.58 -5.95
CA PRO A 70 -0.44 -6.01 -6.33
C PRO A 70 -0.56 -4.63 -6.99
N ILE A 71 0.49 -3.84 -6.83
CA ILE A 71 0.80 -2.63 -7.58
C ILE A 71 2.21 -2.75 -8.14
N THR A 72 2.48 -2.14 -9.31
CA THR A 72 3.79 -2.23 -9.96
C THR A 72 4.59 -0.95 -9.76
N LEU A 73 5.75 -1.05 -9.11
CA LEU A 73 6.64 0.08 -8.83
C LEU A 73 8.00 -0.13 -9.52
N GLY A 74 8.18 0.48 -10.69
CA GLY A 74 9.41 0.29 -11.46
C GLY A 74 9.60 -1.14 -11.98
N ASN A 75 10.84 -1.67 -11.92
CA ASN A 75 11.19 -2.98 -12.46
C ASN A 75 11.56 -4.03 -11.40
N ASP A 76 11.56 -3.65 -10.14
CA ASP A 76 12.05 -4.48 -9.03
C ASP A 76 11.12 -4.52 -7.81
N SER A 77 9.92 -3.98 -7.96
CA SER A 77 8.97 -3.93 -6.85
C SER A 77 7.53 -4.11 -7.33
N GLU A 78 6.88 -5.12 -6.78
CA GLU A 78 5.46 -5.41 -6.96
C GLU A 78 4.85 -5.78 -5.59
N PRO A 79 4.76 -4.80 -4.67
CA PRO A 79 4.19 -5.01 -3.35
C PRO A 79 2.68 -5.16 -3.40
N ILE A 80 2.14 -5.75 -2.33
CA ILE A 80 0.70 -5.95 -2.14
C ILE A 80 0.26 -5.09 -0.95
N PRO A 81 -0.15 -3.82 -1.18
CA PRO A 81 -0.70 -2.99 -0.12
C PRO A 81 -2.07 -3.50 0.34
N ASP A 82 -2.40 -3.28 1.61
CA ASP A 82 -3.71 -3.64 2.14
C ASP A 82 -4.82 -2.92 1.40
N LEU A 83 -4.70 -1.60 1.20
CA LEU A 83 -5.60 -0.84 0.32
C LEU A 83 -4.80 0.03 -0.65
N ALA A 84 -5.14 -0.05 -1.93
CA ALA A 84 -4.70 0.90 -2.95
C ALA A 84 -5.90 1.66 -3.50
N ILE A 85 -5.86 2.99 -3.39
CA ILE A 85 -6.88 3.87 -3.96
C ILE A 85 -6.36 4.38 -5.29
N VAL A 86 -6.99 3.94 -6.38
CA VAL A 86 -6.45 4.09 -7.72
C VAL A 86 -7.46 4.71 -8.69
N ARG A 87 -6.99 5.17 -9.84
CA ARG A 87 -7.85 5.65 -10.93
C ARG A 87 -8.82 4.56 -11.37
N PRO A 88 -10.09 4.87 -11.67
CA PRO A 88 -11.10 3.88 -12.07
C PRO A 88 -10.97 3.52 -13.56
N LEU A 89 -9.84 2.95 -13.97
CA LEU A 89 -9.54 2.66 -15.40
C LEU A 89 -10.22 1.39 -15.92
N GLY A 90 -11.01 0.69 -15.10
CA GLY A 90 -11.82 -0.46 -15.53
C GLY A 90 -10.98 -1.59 -16.11
N ARG A 91 -11.23 -1.91 -17.40
CA ARG A 91 -10.59 -3.04 -18.09
C ARG A 91 -9.08 -2.90 -18.33
N ALA A 92 -8.50 -1.70 -18.21
CA ALA A 92 -7.04 -1.54 -18.32
C ALA A 92 -6.30 -2.39 -17.31
N TYR A 93 -6.89 -2.62 -16.13
CA TYR A 93 -6.30 -3.49 -15.08
C TYR A 93 -6.41 -5.00 -15.38
N LEU A 94 -6.85 -5.41 -16.55
CA LEU A 94 -6.64 -6.77 -17.06
C LEU A 94 -5.24 -6.96 -17.67
N GLU A 95 -4.61 -5.87 -18.10
CA GLU A 95 -3.31 -5.89 -18.79
C GLU A 95 -2.13 -5.61 -17.86
N HIS A 96 -2.37 -4.89 -16.75
CA HIS A 96 -1.33 -4.53 -15.77
C HIS A 96 -1.90 -4.23 -14.39
N HIS A 97 -1.07 -4.34 -13.38
CA HIS A 97 -1.35 -3.77 -12.06
C HIS A 97 -1.15 -2.25 -12.07
N PRO A 98 -1.79 -1.49 -11.14
CA PRO A 98 -1.66 -0.04 -11.11
C PRO A 98 -0.21 0.42 -11.00
N TYR A 99 0.17 1.36 -11.88
CA TYR A 99 1.43 2.08 -11.82
C TYR A 99 1.33 3.31 -10.90
N PRO A 100 2.45 3.90 -10.42
CA PRO A 100 2.44 5.04 -9.50
C PRO A 100 1.58 6.22 -9.97
N SER A 101 1.56 6.54 -11.27
CA SER A 101 0.74 7.61 -11.85
C SER A 101 -0.77 7.36 -11.79
N GLU A 102 -1.19 6.14 -11.51
CA GLU A 102 -2.57 5.71 -11.41
C GLU A 102 -3.04 5.58 -9.95
N ILE A 103 -2.12 5.72 -8.99
CA ILE A 103 -2.38 5.57 -7.57
C ILE A 103 -2.55 6.94 -6.92
N PHE A 104 -3.67 7.14 -6.25
CA PHE A 104 -3.92 8.35 -5.46
C PHE A 104 -3.24 8.29 -4.11
N TRP A 105 -3.43 7.20 -3.36
CA TRP A 105 -2.70 6.90 -2.13
C TRP A 105 -2.80 5.43 -1.76
N LEU A 106 -1.94 4.99 -0.83
CA LEU A 106 -1.88 3.64 -0.30
C LEU A 106 -2.16 3.65 1.21
N ILE A 107 -2.70 2.54 1.72
CA ILE A 107 -2.93 2.32 3.15
C ILE A 107 -2.42 0.94 3.53
N GLU A 108 -1.71 0.86 4.67
CA GLU A 108 -1.30 -0.38 5.33
C GLU A 108 -1.88 -0.44 6.75
N PHE A 109 -2.36 -1.61 7.15
CA PHE A 109 -2.81 -1.89 8.51
C PHE A 109 -1.71 -2.64 9.26
N SER A 110 -1.05 -1.98 10.18
CA SER A 110 0.13 -2.51 10.86
C SER A 110 -0.20 -2.95 12.28
N TYR A 111 0.05 -4.19 12.59
CA TYR A 111 0.06 -4.71 13.95
C TYR A 111 1.45 -5.20 14.35
N THR A 112 2.03 -6.12 13.59
CA THR A 112 3.38 -6.67 13.81
C THR A 112 4.40 -6.16 12.79
N THR A 113 3.95 -5.61 11.67
CA THR A 113 4.75 -5.13 10.53
C THR A 113 5.12 -3.65 10.62
N LEU A 114 4.74 -2.95 11.70
CA LEU A 114 4.84 -1.50 11.81
C LEU A 114 6.22 -0.93 11.44
N ALA A 115 7.30 -1.58 11.87
CA ALA A 115 8.65 -1.11 11.56
C ALA A 115 8.94 -1.17 10.05
N LYS A 116 8.51 -2.24 9.36
CA LYS A 116 8.64 -2.40 7.91
C LYS A 116 7.82 -1.34 7.18
N ASP A 117 6.56 -1.14 7.57
CA ASP A 117 5.65 -0.22 6.91
C ASP A 117 6.08 1.25 7.08
N LEU A 118 6.59 1.61 8.28
CA LEU A 118 7.10 2.95 8.56
C LEU A 118 8.48 3.26 7.95
N ASN A 119 9.23 2.25 7.50
CA ASN A 119 10.59 2.44 6.97
C ASN A 119 10.71 1.95 5.53
N GLU A 120 10.70 0.64 5.31
CA GLU A 120 10.99 0.03 3.99
C GLU A 120 9.91 0.34 2.98
N LYS A 121 8.64 0.04 3.26
CA LYS A 121 7.52 0.35 2.36
C LYS A 121 7.36 1.85 2.15
N LYS A 122 7.45 2.66 3.22
CA LYS A 122 7.41 4.12 3.12
C LYS A 122 8.46 4.66 2.15
N ARG A 123 9.70 4.16 2.25
CA ARG A 123 10.80 4.55 1.36
C ARG A 123 10.52 4.12 -0.07
N ALA A 124 10.18 2.85 -0.29
CA ALA A 124 9.91 2.30 -1.62
C ALA A 124 8.76 3.05 -2.32
N TYR A 125 7.67 3.33 -1.60
CA TYR A 125 6.54 4.08 -2.13
C TYR A 125 6.90 5.54 -2.47
N ALA A 126 7.66 6.21 -1.63
CA ALA A 126 8.13 7.57 -1.90
C ALA A 126 9.07 7.62 -3.12
N GLN A 127 10.03 6.70 -3.22
CA GLN A 127 10.96 6.63 -4.35
C GLN A 127 10.27 6.30 -5.66
N ALA A 128 9.21 5.49 -5.63
CA ALA A 128 8.38 5.18 -6.79
C ALA A 128 7.46 6.34 -7.21
N GLY A 129 7.35 7.41 -6.42
CA GLY A 129 6.52 8.56 -6.76
C GLY A 129 5.07 8.49 -6.27
N ILE A 130 4.75 7.61 -5.32
CA ILE A 130 3.43 7.58 -4.66
C ILE A 130 3.25 8.86 -3.86
N LEU A 131 2.21 9.65 -4.16
CA LEU A 131 2.05 11.00 -3.61
C LEU A 131 1.71 11.01 -2.13
N GLU A 132 0.99 9.99 -1.65
CA GLU A 132 0.50 9.91 -0.28
C GLU A 132 0.45 8.45 0.20
N TYR A 133 0.85 8.23 1.44
CA TYR A 133 0.90 6.92 2.07
C TYR A 133 0.44 7.00 3.52
N TRP A 134 -0.44 6.08 3.92
CA TRP A 134 -1.00 6.01 5.26
C TRP A 134 -0.66 4.69 5.93
N VAL A 135 -0.32 4.75 7.21
CA VAL A 135 -0.12 3.55 8.05
C VAL A 135 -1.08 3.64 9.23
N ILE A 136 -2.01 2.71 9.30
CA ILE A 136 -2.93 2.54 10.42
C ILE A 136 -2.28 1.58 11.41
N ASN A 137 -1.74 2.15 12.50
CA ASN A 137 -1.13 1.39 13.59
C ASN A 137 -2.25 0.87 14.51
N LEU A 138 -2.60 -0.39 14.33
CA LEU A 138 -3.68 -1.05 15.07
C LEU A 138 -3.33 -1.28 16.56
N LYS A 139 -2.04 -1.31 16.90
CA LYS A 139 -1.59 -1.50 18.29
C LYS A 139 -1.79 -0.27 19.14
N ASP A 140 -1.48 0.90 18.59
CA ASP A 140 -1.50 2.16 19.32
C ASP A 140 -2.72 3.03 18.95
N ASN A 141 -3.58 2.55 18.05
CA ASN A 141 -4.76 3.26 17.55
C ASN A 141 -4.40 4.64 16.95
N GLN A 142 -3.44 4.65 16.03
CA GLN A 142 -2.90 5.85 15.42
C GLN A 142 -2.84 5.73 13.90
N LEU A 143 -3.16 6.81 13.21
CA LEU A 143 -2.98 6.99 11.78
C LEU A 143 -1.74 7.84 11.52
N ASN A 144 -0.76 7.27 10.83
CA ASN A 144 0.38 7.98 10.28
C ASN A 144 0.06 8.36 8.83
N VAL A 145 0.12 9.64 8.49
CA VAL A 145 -0.09 10.17 7.15
C VAL A 145 1.21 10.74 6.62
N PHE A 146 1.73 10.18 5.54
CA PHE A 146 2.93 10.65 4.84
C PHE A 146 2.52 11.27 3.52
N LYS A 147 2.91 12.53 3.29
CA LYS A 147 2.52 13.33 2.13
C LYS A 147 3.58 14.36 1.75
N ASP A 148 3.26 15.21 0.75
CA ASP A 148 4.14 16.25 0.23
C ASP A 148 5.47 15.65 -0.26
N LEU A 149 5.35 14.78 -1.29
CA LEU A 149 6.48 14.08 -1.88
C LEU A 149 7.45 15.06 -2.53
N LYS A 150 8.73 15.02 -2.12
CA LYS A 150 9.82 15.80 -2.70
C LYS A 150 11.08 14.96 -2.74
N ASP A 151 11.74 14.96 -3.91
CA ASP A 151 13.02 14.25 -4.13
C ASP A 151 13.00 12.77 -3.65
N GLY A 152 11.87 12.06 -3.88
CA GLY A 152 11.71 10.67 -3.49
C GLY A 152 11.51 10.45 -1.98
N ALA A 153 11.12 11.47 -1.22
CA ALA A 153 10.80 11.36 0.20
C ALA A 153 9.55 12.18 0.56
N TYR A 154 8.77 11.68 1.53
CA TYR A 154 7.67 12.46 2.11
C TYR A 154 8.23 13.50 3.07
N THR A 155 7.84 14.76 2.90
CA THR A 155 8.32 15.88 3.72
C THR A 155 7.39 16.23 4.88
N THR A 156 6.14 15.81 4.80
CA THR A 156 5.14 16.01 5.86
C THR A 156 4.74 14.67 6.46
N THR A 157 4.65 14.63 7.79
CA THR A 157 4.14 13.48 8.55
C THR A 157 3.17 13.97 9.60
N ASP A 158 1.91 13.53 9.50
CA ASP A 158 0.90 13.77 10.53
C ASP A 158 0.66 12.49 11.32
N LEU A 159 0.55 12.58 12.64
CA LEU A 159 0.17 11.50 13.53
C LEU A 159 -1.15 11.83 14.18
N LEU A 160 -2.20 11.08 13.86
CA LEU A 160 -3.58 11.39 14.22
C LEU A 160 -4.20 10.23 15.01
N SER A 161 -4.97 10.54 16.06
CA SER A 161 -5.79 9.57 16.81
C SER A 161 -7.29 9.92 16.74
N SER A 162 -7.63 11.09 16.20
CA SER A 162 -9.00 11.58 16.03
C SER A 162 -9.03 12.79 15.09
N GLY A 163 -10.22 13.31 14.81
CA GLY A 163 -10.40 14.47 13.95
C GLY A 163 -10.67 14.07 12.50
N LEU A 164 -10.38 14.98 11.58
CA LEU A 164 -10.62 14.81 10.16
C LEU A 164 -9.29 14.80 9.41
N VAL A 165 -9.16 13.95 8.40
CA VAL A 165 -8.06 13.91 7.45
C VAL A 165 -8.60 14.03 6.03
N ASN A 166 -7.87 14.75 5.18
CA ASN A 166 -8.20 14.93 3.77
C ASN A 166 -7.07 14.32 2.93
N PRO A 167 -7.38 13.35 2.05
CA PRO A 167 -6.40 12.89 1.07
C PRO A 167 -6.01 14.01 0.10
N GLN A 168 -4.73 14.12 -0.26
CA GLN A 168 -4.22 15.17 -1.15
C GLN A 168 -4.95 15.22 -2.50
N SER A 169 -5.26 14.06 -3.05
CA SER A 169 -5.97 13.97 -4.34
C SER A 169 -7.46 14.26 -4.25
N PHE A 170 -8.04 14.39 -3.04
CA PHE A 170 -9.47 14.61 -2.78
C PHE A 170 -9.68 15.61 -1.64
N ASN A 171 -9.29 16.86 -1.85
CA ASN A 171 -9.35 17.93 -0.84
C ASN A 171 -10.77 18.24 -0.31
N ASP A 172 -11.79 17.87 -1.06
CA ASP A 172 -13.20 17.96 -0.67
C ASP A 172 -13.65 16.85 0.27
N LEU A 173 -12.88 15.75 0.33
CA LEU A 173 -13.22 14.55 1.10
C LEU A 173 -12.69 14.70 2.53
N LYS A 174 -13.61 14.65 3.50
CA LYS A 174 -13.29 14.69 4.94
C LYS A 174 -13.51 13.31 5.54
N LEU A 175 -12.44 12.63 5.89
CA LEU A 175 -12.46 11.31 6.52
C LEU A 175 -12.36 11.47 8.04
N ASP A 176 -13.30 10.88 8.78
CA ASP A 176 -13.20 10.79 10.24
C ASP A 176 -12.14 9.75 10.60
N VAL A 177 -11.07 10.19 11.24
CA VAL A 177 -9.94 9.33 11.66
C VAL A 177 -10.43 8.19 12.56
N ARG A 178 -11.45 8.41 13.41
CA ARG A 178 -11.99 7.35 14.26
C ARG A 178 -12.63 6.21 13.46
N LYS A 179 -13.22 6.50 12.29
CA LYS A 179 -13.76 5.47 11.39
C LYS A 179 -12.69 4.70 10.63
N LEU A 180 -11.46 5.14 10.68
CA LEU A 180 -10.31 4.41 10.15
C LEU A 180 -9.64 3.56 11.23
N LEU A 181 -9.70 4.02 12.49
CA LEU A 181 -9.05 3.38 13.63
C LEU A 181 -9.97 2.40 14.40
N ALA A 182 -11.28 2.60 14.31
CA ALA A 182 -12.32 1.75 14.92
C ALA A 182 -13.58 1.80 14.03
N PRO A 183 -13.52 1.13 12.86
CA PRO A 183 -14.59 1.12 11.86
C PRO A 183 -15.85 0.41 12.31
#